data_dcc0f1b6ebc020d4e2f2676aeca19db3
#
_entry.id   dcc0f1b6ebc020d4e2f2676aeca19db3
#
_cell.length_a   1.000
_cell.length_b   1.000
_cell.length_c   1.000
_cell.angle_alpha   90.00
_cell.angle_beta   90.00
_cell.angle_gamma   90.00
#
_symmetry.space_group_name_H-M   'P 1'
#
loop_
_entity.id
_entity.type
_entity.pdbx_description
1 polymer ?
#
loop_
_entity_poly.entity_id
_entity_poly.type
_entity_poly.pdbx_seq_one_letter_code
_entity_poly.pdbx_strand_id
1 'polypeptide(L)'
;LEAAALTATYVTAPEARGPREGLARYDETTTTTTTTTRGGATRATGRRRLVAVVAGDSTACGVGCGDDGRGRTRGETAAGEAGPTLARAFARGLGERMTADVEWRALGFKGADVRGLRDKLIPALREATEGAGGRGDDDDDASERDGRGRRASVDAVVIMCGLNDLKHSIVGRRSETFRTELRELVREVRDVVGDECVVVLPATPLEAATLFPPPLAWVATRMNDLWDEQKAHVSRLFAHNVLFVSKPSLDAMRERAAKHTGRVAESISLICGDGIHPNDDGYDAWARHIADECVPSLERALAAQK
;
A
#
# COMPACT_ATOMS: atom_id res chain seq x y z
N LEU A 1 -23.32 -4.03 -23.96
CA LEU A 1 -23.63 -2.61 -24.22
C LEU A 1 -23.37 -1.73 -23.00
N GLU A 2 -23.83 -2.13 -21.78
CA GLU A 2 -23.61 -1.35 -20.55
C GLU A 2 -22.14 -1.22 -20.16
N ALA A 3 -21.34 -2.29 -20.29
CA ALA A 3 -19.91 -2.24 -20.01
C ALA A 3 -19.14 -1.31 -20.96
N ALA A 4 -19.56 -1.21 -22.22
CA ALA A 4 -18.96 -0.29 -23.21
C ALA A 4 -19.38 1.17 -22.93
N ALA A 5 -20.59 1.42 -22.47
CA ALA A 5 -21.07 2.74 -22.08
C ALA A 5 -20.35 3.24 -20.81
N LEU A 6 -20.12 2.37 -19.81
CA LEU A 6 -19.36 2.69 -18.62
C LEU A 6 -17.91 3.08 -18.93
N THR A 7 -17.27 2.42 -19.91
CA THR A 7 -15.89 2.73 -20.30
C THR A 7 -15.79 4.09 -21.01
N ALA A 8 -16.82 4.53 -21.71
CA ALA A 8 -16.83 5.80 -22.45
C ALA A 8 -17.06 7.04 -21.55
N THR A 9 -17.65 6.86 -20.37
CA THR A 9 -17.99 7.95 -19.43
C THR A 9 -17.16 7.96 -18.14
N TYR A 10 -16.34 6.92 -17.93
CA TYR A 10 -15.55 6.78 -16.71
C TYR A 10 -14.40 7.80 -16.67
N VAL A 11 -14.44 8.69 -15.70
CA VAL A 11 -13.37 9.65 -15.39
C VAL A 11 -12.70 9.22 -14.09
N THR A 12 -11.45 8.81 -14.19
CA THR A 12 -10.65 8.43 -12.99
C THR A 12 -10.38 9.66 -12.13
N ALA A 13 -10.55 9.52 -10.82
CA ALA A 13 -10.16 10.54 -9.85
C ALA A 13 -8.67 10.93 -9.98
N PRO A 14 -8.26 12.12 -9.53
CA PRO A 14 -6.87 12.53 -9.51
C PRO A 14 -6.03 11.70 -8.53
N GLU A 15 -4.73 11.68 -8.76
CA GLU A 15 -3.75 11.13 -7.84
C GLU A 15 -3.46 12.09 -6.68
N ALA A 16 -2.97 11.56 -5.56
CA ALA A 16 -2.45 12.37 -4.46
C ALA A 16 -1.30 13.27 -4.94
N ARG A 17 -1.31 14.54 -4.57
CA ARG A 17 -0.33 15.55 -4.99
C ARG A 17 0.88 15.66 -4.07
N GLY A 18 0.79 15.15 -2.83
CA GLY A 18 1.83 15.29 -1.81
C GLY A 18 3.03 14.37 -2.00
N PRO A 19 3.94 14.38 -1.03
CA PRO A 19 5.18 13.60 -1.07
C PRO A 19 4.89 12.10 -1.20
N ARG A 20 5.80 11.40 -1.85
CA ARG A 20 5.74 9.94 -2.04
C ARG A 20 6.56 9.18 -0.99
N GLU A 21 7.18 9.89 -0.06
CA GLU A 21 7.96 9.35 1.03
C GLU A 21 7.82 10.21 2.30
N GLY A 22 8.06 9.63 3.47
CA GLY A 22 8.02 10.33 4.73
C GLY A 22 8.35 9.44 5.93
N LEU A 23 8.23 10.00 7.12
CA LEU A 23 8.47 9.32 8.38
C LEU A 23 7.22 9.40 9.25
N ALA A 24 6.69 8.25 9.62
CA ALA A 24 5.65 8.12 10.65
C ALA A 24 6.35 7.91 12.00
N ARG A 25 6.29 8.91 12.89
CA ARG A 25 6.87 8.84 14.23
C ARG A 25 5.84 8.34 15.22
N TYR A 26 6.23 7.40 16.04
CA TYR A 26 5.41 6.96 17.16
C TYR A 26 5.55 7.97 18.32
N ASP A 27 4.42 8.45 18.86
CA ASP A 27 4.38 9.34 20.01
C ASP A 27 3.65 8.65 21.17
N GLU A 28 4.39 8.38 22.24
CA GLU A 28 3.86 7.74 23.45
C GLU A 28 2.85 8.60 24.21
N THR A 29 2.97 9.92 24.08
CA THR A 29 2.13 10.84 24.87
C THR A 29 0.71 10.98 24.32
N THR A 30 0.53 10.72 23.03
CA THR A 30 -0.76 10.88 22.35
C THR A 30 -1.36 9.57 21.85
N THR A 31 -0.65 8.46 21.96
CA THR A 31 -1.00 7.17 21.29
C THR A 31 -1.28 7.37 19.79
N THR A 32 -0.79 8.47 19.23
CA THR A 32 -1.05 8.90 17.85
C THR A 32 0.28 9.06 17.13
N THR A 33 0.40 8.46 15.96
CA THR A 33 1.58 8.61 15.12
C THR A 33 1.45 9.83 14.22
N THR A 34 2.34 10.81 14.38
CA THR A 34 2.40 12.00 13.54
C THR A 34 3.25 11.73 12.31
N THR A 35 2.72 11.98 11.12
CA THR A 35 3.49 11.90 9.87
C THR A 35 4.13 13.24 9.57
N THR A 36 5.46 13.30 9.53
CA THR A 36 6.20 14.48 9.07
C THR A 36 6.76 14.24 7.69
N THR A 37 6.58 15.23 6.82
CA THR A 37 7.30 15.32 5.56
C THR A 37 8.72 15.82 5.82
N ARG A 38 9.65 15.41 4.97
CA ARG A 38 11.09 15.65 5.07
C ARG A 38 11.43 17.11 5.37
N GLY A 39 12.15 17.37 6.48
CA GLY A 39 12.69 18.71 6.78
C GLY A 39 12.90 19.04 8.26
N GLY A 40 12.39 18.27 9.20
CA GLY A 40 12.57 18.52 10.63
C GLY A 40 13.76 17.75 11.22
N ALA A 41 14.67 18.47 11.90
CA ALA A 41 15.83 17.90 12.59
C ALA A 41 15.43 16.74 13.54
N THR A 42 16.03 15.60 13.37
CA THR A 42 15.78 14.37 14.12
C THR A 42 16.53 14.39 15.44
N ARG A 43 15.80 14.42 16.55
CA ARG A 43 16.35 13.98 17.84
C ARG A 43 16.27 12.44 17.84
N ALA A 44 17.42 11.77 17.83
CA ALA A 44 17.50 10.31 17.89
C ALA A 44 16.85 9.84 19.21
N THR A 45 15.72 9.12 19.11
CA THR A 45 14.97 8.64 20.29
C THR A 45 15.42 7.27 20.77
N GLY A 46 16.45 6.67 20.18
CA GLY A 46 16.89 5.28 20.50
C GLY A 46 15.86 4.21 20.10
N ARG A 47 14.76 4.60 19.44
CA ARG A 47 13.69 3.69 19.01
C ARG A 47 14.05 2.93 17.74
N ARG A 48 13.45 1.76 17.59
CA ARG A 48 13.55 0.99 16.35
C ARG A 48 13.00 1.80 15.19
N ARG A 49 13.73 1.83 14.08
CA ARG A 49 13.28 2.40 12.81
C ARG A 49 13.00 1.28 11.83
N LEU A 50 11.83 1.29 11.21
CA LEU A 50 11.41 0.37 10.16
C LEU A 50 11.30 1.11 8.84
N VAL A 51 11.48 0.38 7.72
CA VAL A 51 11.31 0.91 6.37
C VAL A 51 10.20 0.11 5.67
N ALA A 52 9.16 0.80 5.24
CA ALA A 52 8.00 0.22 4.56
C ALA A 52 7.83 0.81 3.17
N VAL A 53 7.62 -0.03 2.17
CA VAL A 53 7.32 0.37 0.79
C VAL A 53 5.89 -0.08 0.44
N VAL A 54 5.07 0.84 -0.04
CA VAL A 54 3.78 0.51 -0.67
C VAL A 54 3.94 0.73 -2.16
N ALA A 55 3.94 -0.37 -2.90
CA ALA A 55 4.16 -0.40 -4.33
C ALA A 55 2.90 -0.88 -5.05
N GLY A 56 2.68 -0.45 -6.28
CA GLY A 56 1.56 -0.98 -7.05
C GLY A 56 0.98 -0.04 -8.10
N ASP A 57 -0.31 -0.21 -8.34
CA ASP A 57 -1.07 0.48 -9.38
C ASP A 57 -1.60 1.87 -8.92
N SER A 58 -2.76 2.27 -9.40
CA SER A 58 -3.44 3.53 -9.04
C SER A 58 -3.70 3.67 -7.54
N THR A 59 -3.86 2.57 -6.80
CA THR A 59 -4.10 2.60 -5.36
C THR A 59 -2.83 3.04 -4.60
N ALA A 60 -1.65 2.58 -5.03
CA ALA A 60 -0.38 3.05 -4.49
C ALA A 60 -0.05 4.50 -4.90
N CYS A 61 -0.57 4.98 -6.04
CA CYS A 61 -0.52 6.38 -6.44
C CYS A 61 -1.38 7.29 -5.53
N GLY A 62 -2.33 6.72 -4.80
CA GLY A 62 -3.32 7.47 -4.03
C GLY A 62 -4.37 8.15 -4.91
N VAL A 63 -4.82 7.46 -5.97
CA VAL A 63 -5.97 7.92 -6.77
C VAL A 63 -7.20 7.96 -5.87
N GLY A 64 -7.91 9.08 -5.84
CA GLY A 64 -9.07 9.29 -4.96
C GLY A 64 -8.76 9.92 -3.60
N CYS A 65 -7.46 10.10 -3.25
CA CYS A 65 -7.10 10.84 -2.04
C CYS A 65 -7.54 12.31 -2.14
N GLY A 66 -8.09 12.84 -1.03
CA GLY A 66 -8.64 14.20 -0.97
C GLY A 66 -10.07 14.34 -1.49
N ASP A 67 -10.68 13.27 -2.01
CA ASP A 67 -12.08 13.22 -2.41
C ASP A 67 -12.97 12.72 -1.26
N ASP A 68 -14.04 13.44 -0.93
CA ASP A 68 -14.98 13.06 0.15
C ASP A 68 -16.07 12.09 -0.29
N GLY A 69 -15.99 11.57 -1.51
CA GLY A 69 -17.00 10.66 -2.11
C GLY A 69 -18.32 11.34 -2.49
N ARG A 70 -18.42 12.68 -2.35
CA ARG A 70 -19.61 13.48 -2.68
C ARG A 70 -19.40 14.37 -3.89
N GLY A 71 -18.31 14.12 -4.66
CA GLY A 71 -17.92 14.92 -5.82
C GLY A 71 -17.43 16.33 -5.44
N ARG A 72 -17.25 16.60 -4.16
CA ARG A 72 -16.53 17.77 -3.69
C ARG A 72 -15.09 17.33 -3.45
N THR A 73 -14.18 17.79 -4.29
CA THR A 73 -12.80 17.91 -3.83
C THR A 73 -12.90 18.76 -2.57
N ARG A 74 -12.72 18.13 -1.43
CA ARG A 74 -12.62 18.82 -0.15
C ARG A 74 -11.51 19.81 -0.36
N GLY A 75 -11.88 21.07 -0.66
CA GLY A 75 -11.05 22.09 -1.29
C GLY A 75 -9.64 22.00 -0.72
N GLU A 76 -8.64 21.80 -1.59
CA GLU A 76 -7.19 21.70 -1.31
C GLU A 76 -6.89 21.26 0.13
N THR A 77 -7.54 20.20 0.57
CA THR A 77 -7.44 19.77 1.96
C THR A 77 -6.11 19.07 2.14
N ALA A 78 -5.45 19.39 3.25
CA ALA A 78 -4.19 18.85 3.72
C ALA A 78 -3.96 17.32 3.50
N ALA A 79 -5.03 16.54 3.32
CA ALA A 79 -4.93 15.09 3.06
C ALA A 79 -4.43 14.77 1.63
N GLY A 80 -4.96 15.42 0.59
CA GLY A 80 -4.48 15.20 -0.79
C GLY A 80 -3.08 15.75 -1.03
N GLU A 81 -2.69 16.80 -0.29
CA GLU A 81 -1.34 17.38 -0.33
C GLU A 81 -0.33 16.60 0.53
N ALA A 82 -0.79 15.77 1.44
CA ALA A 82 0.08 14.96 2.30
C ALA A 82 0.64 13.70 1.63
N GLY A 83 0.27 13.41 0.38
CA GLY A 83 0.68 12.21 -0.36
C GLY A 83 -0.27 11.02 -0.20
N PRO A 84 0.06 9.85 -0.76
CA PRO A 84 -0.80 8.69 -0.79
C PRO A 84 -1.21 8.21 0.61
N THR A 85 -2.52 8.21 0.88
CA THR A 85 -3.06 7.87 2.20
C THR A 85 -2.78 6.42 2.58
N LEU A 86 -2.83 5.48 1.62
CA LEU A 86 -2.55 4.06 1.88
C LEU A 86 -1.16 3.88 2.50
N ALA A 87 -0.10 4.46 1.90
CA ALA A 87 1.27 4.31 2.38
C ALA A 87 1.47 4.94 3.77
N ARG A 88 0.94 6.15 3.97
CA ARG A 88 1.03 6.86 5.24
C ARG A 88 0.28 6.14 6.37
N ALA A 89 -0.92 5.63 6.09
CA ALA A 89 -1.74 4.95 7.06
C ALA A 89 -1.18 3.56 7.42
N PHE A 90 -0.61 2.85 6.43
CA PHE A 90 0.10 1.60 6.67
C PHE A 90 1.29 1.83 7.61
N ALA A 91 2.12 2.83 7.34
CA ALA A 91 3.27 3.16 8.19
C ALA A 91 2.84 3.56 9.62
N ARG A 92 1.78 4.37 9.74
CA ARG A 92 1.21 4.71 11.06
C ARG A 92 0.72 3.48 11.81
N GLY A 93 -0.04 2.61 11.12
CA GLY A 93 -0.54 1.37 11.71
C GLY A 93 0.58 0.47 12.22
N LEU A 94 1.66 0.28 11.44
CA LEU A 94 2.85 -0.44 11.88
C LEU A 94 3.52 0.24 13.08
N GLY A 95 3.72 1.56 13.03
CA GLY A 95 4.35 2.32 14.10
C GLY A 95 3.60 2.19 15.42
N GLU A 96 2.28 2.31 15.39
CA GLU A 96 1.40 2.15 16.55
C GLU A 96 1.48 0.73 17.16
N ARG A 97 1.48 -0.31 16.32
CA ARG A 97 1.53 -1.71 16.78
C ARG A 97 2.90 -2.16 17.27
N MET A 98 3.95 -1.66 16.66
CA MET A 98 5.31 -2.09 16.94
C MET A 98 6.11 -1.11 17.80
N THR A 99 5.50 -0.02 18.23
CA THR A 99 6.15 1.05 19.02
C THR A 99 7.45 1.51 18.34
N ALA A 100 7.35 1.78 17.01
CA ALA A 100 8.48 2.06 16.15
C ALA A 100 8.24 3.29 15.27
N ASP A 101 9.31 3.98 14.91
CA ASP A 101 9.26 4.95 13.82
C ASP A 101 9.31 4.23 12.48
N VAL A 102 8.45 4.61 11.51
CA VAL A 102 8.37 3.93 10.22
C VAL A 102 8.62 4.92 9.08
N GLU A 103 9.73 4.76 8.38
CA GLU A 103 9.96 5.40 7.09
C GLU A 103 9.08 4.71 6.04
N TRP A 104 8.37 5.51 5.25
CA TRP A 104 7.50 4.97 4.22
C TRP A 104 7.80 5.56 2.85
N ARG A 105 7.59 4.75 1.82
CA ARG A 105 7.68 5.15 0.41
C ARG A 105 6.50 4.59 -0.38
N ALA A 106 6.00 5.37 -1.33
CA ALA A 106 4.95 4.97 -2.25
C ALA A 106 5.52 4.92 -3.67
N LEU A 107 5.55 3.72 -4.26
CA LEU A 107 5.99 3.47 -5.64
C LEU A 107 4.78 3.08 -6.49
N GLY A 108 4.00 4.08 -6.93
CA GLY A 108 2.76 3.88 -7.66
C GLY A 108 2.93 4.07 -9.18
N PHE A 109 2.29 3.17 -9.96
CA PHE A 109 2.31 3.18 -11.42
C PHE A 109 0.87 3.03 -11.95
N LYS A 110 0.18 4.14 -12.12
CA LYS A 110 -1.23 4.20 -12.53
C LYS A 110 -1.50 3.32 -13.75
N GLY A 111 -2.53 2.48 -13.65
CA GLY A 111 -2.98 1.62 -14.74
C GLY A 111 -2.09 0.38 -15.00
N ALA A 112 -1.01 0.18 -14.23
CA ALA A 112 -0.15 -0.97 -14.42
C ALA A 112 -0.87 -2.26 -13.99
N ASP A 113 -0.82 -3.27 -14.85
CA ASP A 113 -1.06 -4.68 -14.51
C ASP A 113 0.22 -5.28 -13.90
N VAL A 114 0.19 -6.54 -13.50
CA VAL A 114 1.35 -7.17 -12.82
C VAL A 114 2.61 -7.20 -13.69
N ARG A 115 2.48 -7.30 -15.03
CA ARG A 115 3.61 -7.23 -15.96
C ARG A 115 4.19 -5.82 -15.98
N GLY A 116 3.34 -4.81 -16.18
CA GLY A 116 3.76 -3.41 -16.17
C GLY A 116 4.33 -2.97 -14.82
N LEU A 117 3.86 -3.57 -13.71
CA LEU A 117 4.47 -3.39 -12.40
C LEU A 117 5.87 -3.96 -12.36
N ARG A 118 6.09 -5.19 -12.84
CA ARG A 118 7.42 -5.81 -12.85
C ARG A 118 8.43 -4.92 -13.57
N ASP A 119 8.08 -4.44 -14.76
CA ASP A 119 8.98 -3.62 -15.58
C ASP A 119 9.33 -2.28 -14.95
N LYS A 120 8.43 -1.68 -14.15
CA LYS A 120 8.60 -0.35 -13.56
C LYS A 120 9.04 -0.39 -12.09
N LEU A 121 8.47 -1.30 -11.30
CA LEU A 121 8.72 -1.37 -9.86
C LEU A 121 10.12 -1.87 -9.56
N ILE A 122 10.64 -2.86 -10.29
CA ILE A 122 11.94 -3.45 -9.96
C ILE A 122 13.07 -2.42 -10.07
N PRO A 123 13.18 -1.61 -11.16
CA PRO A 123 14.16 -0.52 -11.21
C PRO A 123 13.95 0.53 -10.11
N ALA A 124 12.71 0.97 -9.88
CA ALA A 124 12.41 1.98 -8.86
C ALA A 124 12.70 1.48 -7.43
N LEU A 125 12.48 0.21 -7.17
CA LEU A 125 12.77 -0.40 -5.87
C LEU A 125 14.29 -0.51 -5.63
N ARG A 126 15.07 -0.84 -6.66
CA ARG A 126 16.55 -0.82 -6.59
C ARG A 126 17.05 0.58 -6.26
N GLU A 127 16.60 1.59 -7.00
CA GLU A 127 16.96 2.98 -6.74
C GLU A 127 16.61 3.41 -5.31
N ALA A 128 15.40 3.04 -4.85
CA ALA A 128 14.94 3.34 -3.49
C ALA A 128 15.80 2.65 -2.41
N THR A 129 16.31 1.45 -2.65
CA THR A 129 17.18 0.73 -1.70
C THR A 129 18.63 1.20 -1.73
N GLU A 130 19.13 1.65 -2.89
CA GLU A 130 20.49 2.14 -3.06
C GLU A 130 20.64 3.60 -2.57
N GLY A 131 19.66 4.45 -2.83
CA GLY A 131 19.65 5.86 -2.43
C GLY A 131 19.52 6.12 -0.93
N ALA A 132 19.07 5.14 -0.16
CA ALA A 132 18.96 5.26 1.30
C ALA A 132 20.28 4.99 2.05
N GLY A 133 21.25 4.34 1.40
CA GLY A 133 22.59 4.06 1.97
C GLY A 133 23.53 5.27 2.01
N GLY A 134 23.21 6.39 1.35
CA GLY A 134 24.09 7.54 1.18
C GLY A 134 23.83 8.74 2.10
N ARG A 135 22.91 8.65 3.05
CA ARG A 135 22.59 9.75 3.98
C ARG A 135 22.81 9.35 5.43
N GLY A 136 24.06 9.04 5.75
CA GLY A 136 24.54 9.02 7.12
C GLY A 136 24.97 10.44 7.50
N ASP A 137 24.55 10.88 8.69
CA ASP A 137 24.95 12.12 9.34
C ASP A 137 26.48 12.32 9.25
N ASP A 138 26.87 13.59 9.04
CA ASP A 138 28.25 14.06 9.19
C ASP A 138 28.68 13.90 10.67
N ASP A 139 29.00 12.69 11.08
CA ASP A 139 29.79 12.44 12.28
C ASP A 139 31.11 11.83 11.88
N ASP A 140 32.15 12.67 12.03
CA ASP A 140 33.57 12.39 11.85
C ASP A 140 34.06 11.26 12.78
N ASP A 141 33.80 10.01 12.46
CA ASP A 141 34.58 8.89 12.98
C ASP A 141 34.88 7.87 11.87
N ALA A 142 35.97 8.16 11.14
CA ALA A 142 36.48 7.38 10.04
C ALA A 142 37.34 6.22 10.54
N SER A 143 36.74 5.25 11.26
CA SER A 143 37.41 3.98 11.55
C SER A 143 36.66 2.81 10.93
N GLU A 144 37.27 2.24 9.86
CA GLU A 144 36.98 0.94 9.25
C GLU A 144 35.62 0.77 8.59
N ARG A 145 35.36 1.49 7.50
CA ARG A 145 34.32 1.13 6.55
C ARG A 145 34.78 -0.03 5.68
N ASP A 146 34.32 -1.23 5.99
CA ASP A 146 34.28 -2.32 5.01
C ASP A 146 33.47 -1.83 3.81
N GLY A 147 34.10 -1.79 2.62
CA GLY A 147 33.65 -1.09 1.41
C GLY A 147 32.39 -1.67 0.72
N ARG A 148 31.45 -2.26 1.46
CA ARG A 148 30.12 -2.63 1.00
C ARG A 148 29.12 -1.59 1.50
N GLY A 149 28.75 -0.65 0.65
CA GLY A 149 27.66 0.29 0.92
C GLY A 149 26.45 -0.46 1.47
N ARG A 150 26.11 -0.21 2.73
CA ARG A 150 25.00 -0.87 3.42
C ARG A 150 23.71 -0.47 2.71
N ARG A 151 23.13 -1.37 1.89
CA ARG A 151 21.78 -1.17 1.35
C ARG A 151 20.84 -0.92 2.51
N ALA A 152 19.98 0.09 2.40
CA ALA A 152 18.95 0.26 3.39
C ALA A 152 18.03 -0.96 3.35
N SER A 153 17.95 -1.70 4.45
CA SER A 153 17.06 -2.85 4.54
C SER A 153 15.61 -2.36 4.51
N VAL A 154 14.81 -2.91 3.59
CA VAL A 154 13.36 -2.71 3.58
C VAL A 154 12.74 -3.82 4.43
N ASP A 155 11.96 -3.46 5.44
CA ASP A 155 11.35 -4.43 6.36
C ASP A 155 10.03 -4.98 5.82
N ALA A 156 9.26 -4.16 5.08
CA ALA A 156 8.00 -4.58 4.48
C ALA A 156 7.75 -3.96 3.10
N VAL A 157 7.26 -4.76 2.15
CA VAL A 157 6.77 -4.30 0.84
C VAL A 157 5.33 -4.75 0.64
N VAL A 158 4.40 -3.81 0.50
CA VAL A 158 3.01 -4.08 0.15
C VAL A 158 2.85 -3.93 -1.36
N ILE A 159 2.38 -4.96 -2.06
CA ILE A 159 2.18 -4.93 -3.51
C ILE A 159 0.69 -4.84 -3.84
N MET A 160 0.26 -3.66 -4.27
CA MET A 160 -1.11 -3.37 -4.69
C MET A 160 -1.27 -3.70 -6.18
N CYS A 161 -1.96 -4.79 -6.51
CA CYS A 161 -2.11 -5.25 -7.90
C CYS A 161 -3.37 -6.11 -8.08
N GLY A 162 -3.72 -6.37 -9.33
CA GLY A 162 -4.75 -7.32 -9.73
C GLY A 162 -5.99 -6.68 -10.37
N LEU A 163 -6.36 -5.45 -10.03
CA LEU A 163 -7.55 -4.81 -10.59
C LEU A 163 -7.38 -4.48 -12.08
N ASN A 164 -6.20 -4.04 -12.51
CA ASN A 164 -5.90 -3.83 -13.93
C ASN A 164 -5.79 -5.15 -14.69
N ASP A 165 -5.27 -6.19 -14.05
CA ASP A 165 -5.25 -7.56 -14.61
C ASP A 165 -6.67 -8.09 -14.80
N LEU A 166 -7.56 -7.89 -13.81
CA LEU A 166 -8.97 -8.22 -13.89
C LEU A 166 -9.65 -7.49 -15.06
N LYS A 167 -9.39 -6.20 -15.25
CA LYS A 167 -9.89 -5.43 -16.38
C LYS A 167 -9.49 -6.07 -17.72
N HIS A 168 -8.28 -6.59 -17.83
CA HIS A 168 -7.81 -7.26 -19.03
C HIS A 168 -8.41 -8.66 -19.25
N SER A 169 -9.15 -9.21 -18.27
CA SER A 169 -9.86 -10.48 -18.47
C SER A 169 -10.92 -10.40 -19.58
N ILE A 170 -11.49 -9.23 -19.82
CA ILE A 170 -12.43 -8.97 -20.92
C ILE A 170 -11.78 -9.26 -22.29
N VAL A 171 -10.46 -9.06 -22.41
CA VAL A 171 -9.69 -9.36 -23.61
C VAL A 171 -8.92 -10.67 -23.52
N GLY A 172 -9.34 -11.59 -22.64
CA GLY A 172 -8.83 -12.96 -22.57
C GLY A 172 -7.69 -13.21 -21.59
N ARG A 173 -7.32 -12.24 -20.72
CA ARG A 173 -6.34 -12.48 -19.67
C ARG A 173 -6.91 -13.47 -18.64
N ARG A 174 -6.17 -14.54 -18.36
CA ARG A 174 -6.58 -15.58 -17.42
C ARG A 174 -5.94 -15.37 -16.04
N SER A 175 -6.63 -15.82 -15.00
CA SER A 175 -6.13 -15.75 -13.62
C SER A 175 -4.85 -16.57 -13.41
N GLU A 176 -4.65 -17.69 -14.16
CA GLU A 176 -3.42 -18.48 -14.11
C GLU A 176 -2.22 -17.73 -14.69
N THR A 177 -2.43 -16.92 -15.73
CA THR A 177 -1.38 -16.07 -16.30
C THR A 177 -0.97 -15.02 -15.27
N PHE A 178 -1.95 -14.35 -14.63
CA PHE A 178 -1.72 -13.43 -13.52
C PHE A 178 -0.92 -14.09 -12.39
N ARG A 179 -1.28 -15.32 -11.97
CA ARG A 179 -0.55 -16.07 -10.94
C ARG A 179 0.93 -16.28 -11.31
N THR A 180 1.20 -16.68 -12.54
CA THR A 180 2.57 -16.93 -13.00
C THR A 180 3.40 -15.64 -12.97
N GLU A 181 2.87 -14.56 -13.52
CA GLU A 181 3.55 -13.25 -13.56
C GLU A 181 3.69 -12.62 -12.16
N LEU A 182 2.68 -12.78 -11.29
CA LEU A 182 2.77 -12.33 -9.90
C LEU A 182 3.87 -13.08 -9.12
N ARG A 183 3.99 -14.40 -9.33
CA ARG A 183 5.08 -15.18 -8.72
C ARG A 183 6.45 -14.66 -9.15
N GLU A 184 6.61 -14.34 -10.44
CA GLU A 184 7.86 -13.76 -10.96
C GLU A 184 8.13 -12.37 -10.34
N LEU A 185 7.11 -11.51 -10.28
CA LEU A 185 7.23 -10.19 -9.64
C LEU A 185 7.66 -10.33 -8.17
N VAL A 186 7.02 -11.20 -7.39
CA VAL A 186 7.37 -11.42 -5.98
C VAL A 186 8.79 -11.93 -5.84
N ARG A 187 9.24 -12.85 -6.71
CA ARG A 187 10.62 -13.34 -6.70
C ARG A 187 11.61 -12.21 -6.95
N GLU A 188 11.39 -11.41 -8.00
CA GLU A 188 12.28 -10.30 -8.34
C GLU A 188 12.29 -9.18 -7.27
N VAL A 189 11.14 -8.92 -6.63
CA VAL A 189 11.09 -8.03 -5.45
C VAL A 189 11.98 -8.58 -4.34
N ARG A 190 11.87 -9.87 -4.00
CA ARG A 190 12.71 -10.51 -2.97
C ARG A 190 14.19 -10.49 -3.33
N ASP A 191 14.54 -10.67 -4.61
CA ASP A 191 15.93 -10.56 -5.09
C ASP A 191 16.52 -9.14 -4.85
N VAL A 192 15.66 -8.11 -4.81
CA VAL A 192 16.08 -6.72 -4.53
C VAL A 192 16.14 -6.42 -3.04
N VAL A 193 15.09 -6.78 -2.28
CA VAL A 193 14.95 -6.38 -0.85
C VAL A 193 15.50 -7.40 0.13
N GLY A 194 15.76 -8.64 -0.31
CA GLY A 194 16.22 -9.75 0.52
C GLY A 194 15.09 -10.59 1.10
N ASP A 195 15.47 -11.78 1.58
CA ASP A 195 14.54 -12.79 2.08
C ASP A 195 13.92 -12.43 3.45
N GLU A 196 14.56 -11.54 4.20
CA GLU A 196 14.09 -11.08 5.50
C GLU A 196 12.94 -10.05 5.39
N CYS A 197 12.77 -9.43 4.23
CA CYS A 197 11.68 -8.49 3.98
C CYS A 197 10.33 -9.23 3.91
N VAL A 198 9.32 -8.68 4.57
CA VAL A 198 7.95 -9.19 4.47
C VAL A 198 7.26 -8.60 3.25
N VAL A 199 6.95 -9.44 2.26
CA VAL A 199 6.18 -9.07 1.07
C VAL A 199 4.70 -9.36 1.31
N VAL A 200 3.86 -8.34 1.20
CA VAL A 200 2.42 -8.42 1.49
C VAL A 200 1.62 -8.30 0.21
N LEU A 201 0.72 -9.24 -0.02
CA LEU A 201 -0.20 -9.30 -1.16
C LEU A 201 -1.64 -9.13 -0.65
N PRO A 202 -2.17 -7.90 -0.54
CA PRO A 202 -3.51 -7.72 -0.01
C PRO A 202 -4.59 -8.02 -1.06
N ALA A 203 -5.70 -8.60 -0.59
CA ALA A 203 -6.94 -8.71 -1.35
C ALA A 203 -7.58 -7.34 -1.55
N THR A 204 -8.25 -7.15 -2.68
CA THR A 204 -8.90 -5.88 -3.04
C THR A 204 -10.36 -5.88 -2.59
N PRO A 205 -10.82 -4.95 -1.73
CA PRO A 205 -12.20 -4.87 -1.26
C PRO A 205 -13.12 -4.24 -2.33
N LEU A 206 -13.25 -4.89 -3.50
CA LEU A 206 -14.00 -4.38 -4.65
C LEU A 206 -15.51 -4.29 -4.38
N GLU A 207 -16.02 -4.96 -3.35
CA GLU A 207 -17.41 -4.84 -2.90
C GLU A 207 -17.78 -3.42 -2.46
N ALA A 208 -16.79 -2.60 -2.09
CA ALA A 208 -16.98 -1.21 -1.75
C ALA A 208 -17.30 -0.35 -2.98
N ALA A 209 -16.92 -0.78 -4.19
CA ALA A 209 -17.09 -0.01 -5.42
C ALA A 209 -18.57 0.22 -5.73
N THR A 210 -18.91 1.46 -6.08
CA THR A 210 -20.25 1.91 -6.42
C THR A 210 -20.45 2.12 -7.93
N LEU A 211 -19.37 1.99 -8.71
CA LEU A 211 -19.38 2.16 -10.17
C LEU A 211 -20.27 1.15 -10.89
N PHE A 212 -20.35 -0.07 -10.37
CA PHE A 212 -21.02 -1.16 -11.06
C PHE A 212 -22.47 -1.32 -10.57
N PRO A 213 -23.47 -1.26 -11.46
CA PRO A 213 -24.85 -1.61 -11.08
C PRO A 213 -24.98 -3.13 -10.86
N PRO A 214 -25.91 -3.58 -10.01
CA PRO A 214 -26.30 -5.00 -9.97
C PRO A 214 -26.91 -5.43 -11.32
N PRO A 215 -26.60 -6.59 -11.92
CA PRO A 215 -25.79 -7.69 -11.40
C PRO A 215 -24.29 -7.59 -11.70
N LEU A 216 -23.84 -6.54 -12.43
CA LEU A 216 -22.44 -6.41 -12.83
C LEU A 216 -21.49 -6.30 -11.61
N ALA A 217 -21.94 -5.63 -10.54
CA ALA A 217 -21.19 -5.56 -9.28
C ALA A 217 -20.89 -6.96 -8.72
N TRP A 218 -21.89 -7.85 -8.72
CA TRP A 218 -21.72 -9.22 -8.27
C TRP A 218 -20.72 -9.99 -9.14
N VAL A 219 -20.80 -9.86 -10.47
CA VAL A 219 -19.85 -10.52 -11.39
C VAL A 219 -18.44 -9.98 -11.17
N ALA A 220 -18.25 -8.65 -11.09
CA ALA A 220 -16.96 -8.03 -10.88
C ALA A 220 -16.33 -8.49 -9.55
N THR A 221 -17.10 -8.55 -8.47
CA THR A 221 -16.64 -9.03 -7.17
C THR A 221 -16.22 -10.50 -7.23
N ARG A 222 -17.03 -11.38 -7.84
CA ARG A 222 -16.68 -12.80 -7.98
C ARG A 222 -15.44 -13.03 -8.84
N MET A 223 -15.28 -12.24 -9.88
CA MET A 223 -14.05 -12.26 -10.67
C MET A 223 -12.84 -11.78 -9.87
N ASN A 224 -12.99 -10.69 -9.09
CA ASN A 224 -11.93 -10.20 -8.20
C ASN A 224 -11.51 -11.28 -7.19
N ASP A 225 -12.45 -12.03 -6.63
CA ASP A 225 -12.15 -13.15 -5.71
C ASP A 225 -11.22 -14.19 -6.36
N LEU A 226 -11.39 -14.49 -7.65
CA LEU A 226 -10.51 -15.41 -8.37
C LEU A 226 -9.06 -14.87 -8.48
N TRP A 227 -8.88 -13.55 -8.63
CA TRP A 227 -7.56 -12.91 -8.62
C TRP A 227 -6.95 -12.93 -7.22
N ASP A 228 -7.75 -12.67 -6.19
CA ASP A 228 -7.30 -12.74 -4.80
C ASP A 228 -6.93 -14.17 -4.38
N GLU A 229 -7.64 -15.19 -4.87
CA GLU A 229 -7.24 -16.60 -4.73
C GLU A 229 -5.86 -16.87 -5.35
N GLN A 230 -5.51 -16.24 -6.49
CA GLN A 230 -4.18 -16.39 -7.07
C GLN A 230 -3.10 -15.71 -6.20
N LYS A 231 -3.38 -14.55 -5.60
CA LYS A 231 -2.47 -13.92 -4.62
C LYS A 231 -2.23 -14.85 -3.41
N ALA A 232 -3.30 -15.44 -2.88
CA ALA A 232 -3.20 -16.41 -1.78
C ALA A 232 -2.45 -17.67 -2.21
N HIS A 233 -2.59 -18.11 -3.45
CA HIS A 233 -1.81 -19.24 -3.98
C HIS A 233 -0.33 -18.89 -4.08
N VAL A 234 0.00 -17.72 -4.63
CA VAL A 234 1.39 -17.27 -4.76
C VAL A 234 2.06 -17.14 -3.40
N SER A 235 1.38 -16.56 -2.39
CA SER A 235 1.97 -16.43 -1.05
C SER A 235 2.39 -17.78 -0.46
N ARG A 236 1.61 -18.84 -0.70
CA ARG A 236 1.93 -20.21 -0.23
C ARG A 236 3.09 -20.89 -0.97
N LEU A 237 3.50 -20.38 -2.13
CA LEU A 237 4.65 -20.93 -2.88
C LEU A 237 5.99 -20.50 -2.29
N PHE A 238 6.00 -19.47 -1.46
CA PHE A 238 7.20 -18.97 -0.78
C PHE A 238 7.22 -19.49 0.67
N ALA A 239 8.36 -20.01 1.08
CA ALA A 239 8.50 -20.65 2.39
C ALA A 239 8.30 -19.68 3.56
N HIS A 240 8.73 -18.41 3.39
CA HIS A 240 8.71 -17.40 4.46
C HIS A 240 8.48 -16.01 3.88
N ASN A 241 7.95 -15.13 4.74
CA ASN A 241 7.89 -13.68 4.52
C ASN A 241 7.15 -13.24 3.24
N VAL A 242 6.25 -14.07 2.69
CA VAL A 242 5.27 -13.64 1.70
C VAL A 242 3.87 -13.90 2.26
N LEU A 243 3.15 -12.83 2.53
CA LEU A 243 1.87 -12.85 3.22
C LEU A 243 0.74 -12.47 2.28
N PHE A 244 -0.29 -13.30 2.19
CA PHE A 244 -1.58 -12.88 1.66
C PHE A 244 -2.44 -12.32 2.79
N VAL A 245 -2.97 -11.11 2.60
CA VAL A 245 -3.91 -10.49 3.54
C VAL A 245 -5.30 -10.51 2.92
N SER A 246 -6.25 -11.17 3.59
CA SER A 246 -7.64 -11.19 3.17
C SER A 246 -8.27 -9.80 3.26
N LYS A 247 -9.28 -9.53 2.44
CA LYS A 247 -10.01 -8.26 2.50
C LYS A 247 -10.80 -8.15 3.81
N PRO A 248 -10.82 -6.98 4.44
CA PRO A 248 -11.73 -6.72 5.57
C PRO A 248 -13.19 -6.65 5.09
N SER A 249 -14.14 -6.94 5.95
CA SER A 249 -15.55 -6.66 5.64
C SER A 249 -15.80 -5.15 5.54
N LEU A 250 -16.81 -4.74 4.76
CA LEU A 250 -17.16 -3.33 4.62
C LEU A 250 -17.56 -2.69 5.96
N ASP A 251 -18.23 -3.46 6.81
CA ASP A 251 -18.64 -2.99 8.14
C ASP A 251 -17.43 -2.76 9.03
N ALA A 252 -16.45 -3.69 9.03
CA ALA A 252 -15.19 -3.51 9.75
C ALA A 252 -14.40 -2.29 9.25
N MET A 253 -14.42 -2.01 7.94
CA MET A 253 -13.79 -0.81 7.37
C MET A 253 -14.50 0.46 7.85
N ARG A 254 -15.84 0.50 7.80
CA ARG A 254 -16.63 1.65 8.27
C ARG A 254 -16.45 1.90 9.76
N GLU A 255 -16.49 0.86 10.59
CA GLU A 255 -16.25 0.95 12.03
C GLU A 255 -14.86 1.50 12.34
N ARG A 256 -13.84 1.04 11.60
CA ARG A 256 -12.48 1.52 11.74
C ARG A 256 -12.37 3.00 11.37
N ALA A 257 -12.95 3.41 10.26
CA ALA A 257 -13.00 4.80 9.85
C ALA A 257 -13.78 5.67 10.84
N ALA A 258 -14.88 5.15 11.41
CA ALA A 258 -15.68 5.82 12.44
C ALA A 258 -14.86 6.13 13.70
N LYS A 259 -14.07 5.17 14.17
CA LYS A 259 -13.18 5.35 15.34
C LYS A 259 -12.17 6.49 15.14
N HIS A 260 -11.67 6.65 13.90
CA HIS A 260 -10.70 7.72 13.61
C HIS A 260 -11.31 9.08 13.37
N THR A 261 -12.51 9.12 12.81
CA THR A 261 -13.16 10.39 12.40
C THR A 261 -14.19 10.90 13.41
N GLY A 262 -14.60 10.08 14.37
CA GLY A 262 -15.71 10.37 15.28
C GLY A 262 -17.08 10.42 14.60
N ARG A 263 -17.19 9.93 13.34
CA ARG A 263 -18.43 9.91 12.56
C ARG A 263 -19.17 8.60 12.77
N VAL A 264 -20.46 8.58 12.46
CA VAL A 264 -21.30 7.36 12.51
C VAL A 264 -20.90 6.44 11.35
N ALA A 265 -20.65 5.16 11.63
CA ALA A 265 -20.09 4.21 10.68
C ALA A 265 -20.92 4.09 9.39
N GLU A 266 -22.26 4.03 9.51
CA GLU A 266 -23.19 3.91 8.39
C GLU A 266 -23.17 5.14 7.46
N SER A 267 -22.73 6.30 7.97
CA SER A 267 -22.64 7.53 7.18
C SER A 267 -21.33 7.66 6.39
N ILE A 268 -20.37 6.73 6.58
CA ILE A 268 -19.04 6.82 5.98
C ILE A 268 -19.05 6.20 4.60
N SER A 269 -18.75 7.01 3.57
CA SER A 269 -18.35 6.50 2.25
C SER A 269 -16.88 6.08 2.30
N LEU A 270 -16.58 4.91 1.73
CA LEU A 270 -15.22 4.38 1.62
C LEU A 270 -14.62 4.62 0.22
N ILE A 271 -15.44 5.08 -0.73
CA ILE A 271 -15.09 5.23 -2.15
C ILE A 271 -15.17 6.70 -2.54
N CYS A 272 -14.26 7.14 -3.39
CA CYS A 272 -14.25 8.48 -3.96
C CYS A 272 -15.30 8.65 -5.08
N GLY A 273 -15.42 9.85 -5.62
CA GLY A 273 -16.44 10.19 -6.61
C GLY A 273 -16.35 9.44 -7.94
N ASP A 274 -15.24 8.75 -8.23
CA ASP A 274 -15.13 7.92 -9.43
C ASP A 274 -15.82 6.53 -9.28
N GLY A 275 -16.25 6.18 -8.09
CA GLY A 275 -17.03 4.98 -7.81
C GLY A 275 -16.23 3.67 -7.72
N ILE A 276 -14.89 3.71 -7.82
CA ILE A 276 -14.06 2.50 -7.77
C ILE A 276 -12.85 2.64 -6.82
N HIS A 277 -12.17 3.78 -6.82
CA HIS A 277 -11.02 3.98 -5.94
C HIS A 277 -11.47 4.35 -4.53
N PRO A 278 -10.77 3.87 -3.49
CA PRO A 278 -11.03 4.33 -2.14
C PRO A 278 -10.78 5.84 -2.00
N ASN A 279 -11.54 6.49 -1.13
CA ASN A 279 -11.21 7.81 -0.60
C ASN A 279 -10.26 7.69 0.59
N ASP A 280 -9.94 8.79 1.28
CA ASP A 280 -9.02 8.76 2.43
C ASP A 280 -9.49 7.85 3.57
N ASP A 281 -10.80 7.82 3.88
CA ASP A 281 -11.36 6.94 4.91
C ASP A 281 -11.22 5.47 4.53
N GLY A 282 -11.49 5.13 3.24
CA GLY A 282 -11.33 3.80 2.71
C GLY A 282 -9.87 3.33 2.69
N TYR A 283 -8.97 4.19 2.26
CA TYR A 283 -7.53 3.89 2.26
C TYR A 283 -6.97 3.73 3.67
N ASP A 284 -7.33 4.59 4.62
CA ASP A 284 -6.87 4.49 6.01
C ASP A 284 -7.35 3.19 6.66
N ALA A 285 -8.63 2.87 6.51
CA ALA A 285 -9.21 1.65 7.08
C ALA A 285 -8.56 0.37 6.50
N TRP A 286 -8.35 0.34 5.18
CA TRP A 286 -7.72 -0.79 4.50
C TRP A 286 -6.24 -0.92 4.88
N ALA A 287 -5.49 0.18 4.87
CA ALA A 287 -4.08 0.20 5.22
C ALA A 287 -3.81 -0.28 6.65
N ARG A 288 -4.64 0.15 7.61
CA ARG A 288 -4.54 -0.32 9.00
C ARG A 288 -4.87 -1.80 9.16
N HIS A 289 -5.83 -2.32 8.39
CA HIS A 289 -6.09 -3.75 8.33
C HIS A 289 -4.86 -4.52 7.82
N ILE A 290 -4.25 -4.04 6.73
CA ILE A 290 -3.02 -4.64 6.19
C ILE A 290 -1.89 -4.59 7.22
N ALA A 291 -1.74 -3.50 7.94
CA ALA A 291 -0.73 -3.36 8.99
C ALA A 291 -0.95 -4.36 10.14
N ASP A 292 -2.19 -4.47 10.62
CA ASP A 292 -2.57 -5.40 11.69
C ASP A 292 -2.19 -6.85 11.35
N GLU A 293 -2.50 -7.29 10.12
CA GLU A 293 -2.19 -8.63 9.62
C GLU A 293 -0.69 -8.84 9.31
N CYS A 294 0.03 -7.76 8.98
CA CYS A 294 1.46 -7.80 8.69
C CYS A 294 2.33 -7.97 9.94
N VAL A 295 1.95 -7.38 11.07
CA VAL A 295 2.74 -7.31 12.30
C VAL A 295 3.28 -8.67 12.77
N PRO A 296 2.49 -9.76 12.85
CA PRO A 296 3.03 -11.04 13.34
C PRO A 296 4.13 -11.61 12.45
N SER A 297 4.05 -11.37 11.13
CA SER A 297 5.08 -11.83 10.19
C SER A 297 6.34 -10.98 10.29
N LEU A 298 6.16 -9.67 10.44
CA LEU A 298 7.26 -8.72 10.60
C LEU A 298 8.02 -8.96 11.92
N GLU A 299 7.31 -9.21 13.02
CA GLU A 299 7.95 -9.57 14.30
C GLU A 299 8.81 -10.83 14.20
N ARG A 300 8.30 -11.87 13.49
CA ARG A 300 9.08 -13.11 13.26
C ARG A 300 10.32 -12.85 12.41
N ALA A 301 10.19 -12.10 11.31
CA ALA A 301 11.32 -11.76 10.44
C ALA A 301 12.39 -10.98 11.21
N LEU A 302 11.98 -10.01 12.02
CA LEU A 302 12.89 -9.20 12.84
C LEU A 302 13.51 -9.96 14.02
N ALA A 303 12.86 -11.00 14.52
CA ALA A 303 13.43 -11.87 15.55
C ALA A 303 14.49 -12.82 14.99
N ALA A 304 14.34 -13.24 13.73
CA ALA A 304 15.30 -14.10 13.03
C ALA A 304 16.63 -13.38 12.66
N GLN A 305 16.63 -12.04 12.67
CA GLN A 305 17.83 -11.21 12.39
C GLN A 305 18.73 -10.97 13.63
N LYS A 306 18.30 -11.38 14.82
CA LYS A 306 19.04 -11.26 16.10
C LYS A 306 19.85 -12.50 16.38
#